data_c3b9dfa771d45bb77c9d5aa3cdc6610f
#
_entry.id   c3b9dfa771d45bb77c9d5aa3cdc6610f
#
_cell.length_a   1.000
_cell.length_b   1.000
_cell.length_c   1.000
_cell.angle_alpha   90.00
_cell.angle_beta   90.00
_cell.angle_gamma   90.00
#
_symmetry.space_group_name_H-M   'P 1'
#
loop_
_entity.id
_entity.type
_entity.pdbx_description
1 polymer ?
#
loop_
_entity_poly.entity_id
_entity_poly.type
_entity_poly.pdbx_seq_one_letter_code
_entity_poly.pdbx_strand_id
1 'polypeptide(L)'
;MKTLIKNATLVNENELQVADLLIEDERISRIGANLHPKGDYQVIDATGKYLLPGVIDDQVHFREPGLTHKATIATESRAAVAGGVTTFFEQPNTVPQTVTLERLEEKFAIAQKSSFANYSFFLGGTNDNLEELKRLDPKACAGVKLFLGSSTGNMLVDDEKTIEAIFSNVDLVIAAHCEDEATIRKNLAHYQALYGNDIPIDLHPHIRSAEACYLSSSRAIALAKKTGARLHVFHLSTAAETELFRNDIPLKDKKITAEVCVHHLWFTADDYDTRGALIKWNPAVKTAEDRAALWQALLDDRLDVIATDHAPHTLEEKQQKGYTNIPSGAPLVQHSLVAMLEKAHKGVISLKKIVEKMCHNPAILFDIEDRGYLREGYYADLVLVDMNALWTVQKQNLLYKCGWSPLEGQQFHAKIVSTFVNGQLAYNNGQVCPTPYGQRVTFNR
;
A
#
# COMPACT_ATOMS: atom_id res chain seq x y z
N MET A 1 -21.76 15.39 14.33
CA MET A 1 -21.66 14.59 15.59
C MET A 1 -20.32 14.88 16.24
N LYS A 2 -20.23 14.97 17.58
CA LYS A 2 -18.95 15.23 18.26
C LYS A 2 -18.46 13.96 18.96
N THR A 3 -17.17 13.65 18.84
CA THR A 3 -16.51 12.55 19.57
C THR A 3 -15.24 13.06 20.25
N LEU A 4 -15.12 12.86 21.54
CA LEU A 4 -13.95 13.19 22.33
C LEU A 4 -13.17 11.92 22.66
N ILE A 5 -11.97 11.78 22.10
CA ILE A 5 -11.01 10.73 22.45
C ILE A 5 -10.13 11.28 23.57
N LYS A 6 -10.16 10.65 24.75
CA LYS A 6 -9.46 11.15 25.95
C LYS A 6 -8.23 10.31 26.26
N ASN A 7 -7.20 11.02 26.78
CA ASN A 7 -6.01 10.40 27.38
C ASN A 7 -5.22 9.49 26.42
N ALA A 8 -5.32 9.68 25.11
CA ALA A 8 -4.56 8.90 24.14
C ALA A 8 -3.09 9.33 24.10
N THR A 9 -2.17 8.42 23.85
CA THR A 9 -0.81 8.77 23.42
C THR A 9 -0.84 9.00 21.90
N LEU A 10 -0.86 10.25 21.49
CA LEU A 10 -0.81 10.67 20.09
C LEU A 10 0.59 10.42 19.54
N VAL A 11 0.67 9.81 18.35
CA VAL A 11 1.93 9.61 17.60
C VAL A 11 1.83 10.41 16.30
N ASN A 12 2.52 11.52 16.23
CA ASN A 12 2.42 12.44 15.10
C ASN A 12 3.70 13.27 14.96
N GLU A 13 4.14 13.55 13.72
CA GLU A 13 5.25 14.45 13.42
C GLU A 13 6.51 14.21 14.27
N ASN A 14 6.90 12.94 14.39
CA ASN A 14 8.04 12.49 15.18
C ASN A 14 7.94 12.78 16.70
N GLU A 15 6.74 12.97 17.23
CA GLU A 15 6.48 13.20 18.66
C GLU A 15 5.54 12.17 19.26
N LEU A 16 5.60 12.01 20.57
CA LEU A 16 4.68 11.25 21.41
C LEU A 16 4.13 12.19 22.47
N GLN A 17 2.81 12.40 22.49
CA GLN A 17 2.16 13.30 23.44
C GLN A 17 0.88 12.69 23.99
N VAL A 18 0.70 12.68 25.32
CA VAL A 18 -0.59 12.33 25.90
C VAL A 18 -1.51 13.56 25.81
N ALA A 19 -2.63 13.42 25.11
CA ALA A 19 -3.61 14.48 24.91
C ALA A 19 -5.01 13.91 24.65
N ASP A 20 -6.00 14.81 24.71
CA ASP A 20 -7.34 14.58 24.19
C ASP A 20 -7.43 15.09 22.75
N LEU A 21 -8.27 14.45 21.95
CA LEU A 21 -8.56 14.86 20.58
C LEU A 21 -10.08 14.93 20.39
N LEU A 22 -10.57 16.09 19.93
CA LEU A 22 -11.98 16.32 19.63
C LEU A 22 -12.22 16.23 18.13
N ILE A 23 -13.15 15.36 17.74
CA ILE A 23 -13.70 15.27 16.39
C ILE A 23 -15.02 16.05 16.37
N GLU A 24 -15.19 16.94 15.40
CA GLU A 24 -16.46 17.57 15.06
C GLU A 24 -16.75 17.31 13.58
N ASP A 25 -17.85 16.64 13.33
CA ASP A 25 -18.26 16.15 12.01
C ASP A 25 -17.17 15.29 11.35
N GLU A 26 -16.51 15.78 10.31
CA GLU A 26 -15.46 15.02 9.57
C GLU A 26 -14.03 15.40 9.99
N ARG A 27 -13.87 16.42 10.84
CA ARG A 27 -12.57 17.06 11.09
C ARG A 27 -12.10 16.94 12.53
N ILE A 28 -10.78 16.95 12.70
CA ILE A 28 -10.14 17.18 14.01
C ILE A 28 -10.36 18.63 14.36
N SER A 29 -11.22 18.87 15.33
CA SER A 29 -11.56 20.24 15.76
C SER A 29 -10.54 20.81 16.73
N ARG A 30 -10.05 19.99 17.67
CA ARG A 30 -9.10 20.44 18.71
C ARG A 30 -8.24 19.29 19.23
N ILE A 31 -6.98 19.59 19.53
CA ILE A 31 -6.04 18.72 20.24
C ILE A 31 -5.54 19.48 21.48
N GLY A 32 -5.55 18.85 22.65
CA GLY A 32 -5.05 19.49 23.88
C GLY A 32 -5.33 18.68 25.13
N ALA A 33 -4.86 19.14 26.27
CA ALA A 33 -5.09 18.49 27.55
C ALA A 33 -6.45 18.90 28.15
N ASN A 34 -7.16 17.95 28.78
CA ASN A 34 -8.39 18.19 29.54
C ASN A 34 -9.47 18.95 28.73
N LEU A 35 -9.77 18.49 27.52
CA LEU A 35 -10.81 19.11 26.71
C LEU A 35 -12.20 18.88 27.28
N HIS A 36 -13.01 19.96 27.31
CA HIS A 36 -14.40 19.95 27.73
C HIS A 36 -15.28 20.61 26.66
N PRO A 37 -15.65 19.88 25.58
CA PRO A 37 -16.49 20.43 24.52
C PRO A 37 -17.89 20.78 25.05
N LYS A 38 -18.52 21.80 24.46
CA LYS A 38 -19.92 22.18 24.77
C LYS A 38 -20.90 21.34 23.97
N GLY A 39 -22.09 21.10 24.53
CA GLY A 39 -23.15 20.32 23.91
C GLY A 39 -22.95 18.81 24.07
N ASP A 40 -23.71 18.02 23.33
CA ASP A 40 -23.67 16.56 23.39
C ASP A 40 -22.47 16.03 22.62
N TYR A 41 -21.76 15.08 23.21
CA TYR A 41 -20.63 14.39 22.57
C TYR A 41 -20.43 12.98 23.14
N GLN A 42 -19.92 12.10 22.30
CA GLN A 42 -19.49 10.76 22.74
C GLN A 42 -18.07 10.84 23.32
N VAL A 43 -17.80 10.09 24.37
CA VAL A 43 -16.46 9.97 24.96
C VAL A 43 -15.91 8.58 24.70
N ILE A 44 -14.66 8.53 24.26
CA ILE A 44 -13.87 7.30 24.13
C ILE A 44 -12.64 7.45 25.03
N ASP A 45 -12.56 6.65 26.08
CA ASP A 45 -11.37 6.59 26.92
C ASP A 45 -10.29 5.76 26.25
N ALA A 46 -9.20 6.43 25.89
CA ALA A 46 -8.04 5.86 25.23
C ALA A 46 -6.81 5.74 26.15
N THR A 47 -7.04 5.75 27.48
CA THR A 47 -5.95 5.61 28.46
C THR A 47 -5.13 4.35 28.18
N GLY A 48 -3.79 4.52 28.08
CA GLY A 48 -2.85 3.44 27.76
C GLY A 48 -2.84 2.96 26.31
N LYS A 49 -3.59 3.64 25.43
CA LYS A 49 -3.62 3.34 23.99
C LYS A 49 -2.92 4.43 23.17
N TYR A 50 -2.54 4.06 21.96
CA TYR A 50 -1.90 4.97 21.01
C TYR A 50 -2.91 5.40 19.94
N LEU A 51 -2.93 6.69 19.63
CA LEU A 51 -3.73 7.26 18.56
C LEU A 51 -2.79 7.70 17.43
N LEU A 52 -2.97 7.10 16.26
CA LEU A 52 -2.19 7.36 15.06
C LEU A 52 -3.07 8.06 14.02
N PRO A 53 -2.48 8.82 13.07
CA PRO A 53 -3.16 9.15 11.82
C PRO A 53 -3.57 7.87 11.10
N GLY A 54 -4.61 7.92 10.30
CA GLY A 54 -5.01 6.81 9.45
C GLY A 54 -3.91 6.43 8.46
N VAL A 55 -3.70 5.12 8.31
CA VAL A 55 -2.73 4.61 7.33
C VAL A 55 -3.21 4.88 5.91
N ILE A 56 -2.28 5.28 5.05
CA ILE A 56 -2.47 5.48 3.61
C ILE A 56 -1.68 4.40 2.88
N ASP A 57 -2.38 3.49 2.20
CA ASP A 57 -1.78 2.41 1.41
C ASP A 57 -1.86 2.76 -0.07
N ASP A 58 -0.75 3.15 -0.66
CA ASP A 58 -0.69 3.66 -2.03
C ASP A 58 -0.57 2.55 -3.09
N GLN A 59 -0.56 1.27 -2.68
CA GLN A 59 -0.50 0.16 -3.62
C GLN A 59 -1.39 -1.02 -3.21
N VAL A 60 -2.61 -1.06 -3.79
CA VAL A 60 -3.54 -2.18 -3.60
C VAL A 60 -4.19 -2.62 -4.92
N HIS A 61 -4.68 -3.87 -4.97
CA HIS A 61 -5.43 -4.46 -6.07
C HIS A 61 -6.75 -5.01 -5.53
N PHE A 62 -7.79 -4.20 -5.44
CA PHE A 62 -9.11 -4.60 -4.93
C PHE A 62 -9.98 -5.33 -5.98
N ARG A 63 -9.42 -5.51 -7.19
CA ARG A 63 -9.93 -6.40 -8.23
C ARG A 63 -11.24 -5.98 -8.89
N GLU A 64 -11.81 -4.86 -8.54
CA GLU A 64 -13.07 -4.36 -9.12
C GLU A 64 -12.80 -3.15 -10.03
N PRO A 65 -13.38 -3.14 -11.24
CA PRO A 65 -14.32 -4.11 -11.83
C PRO A 65 -13.68 -5.41 -12.36
N GLY A 66 -14.54 -6.39 -12.67
CA GLY A 66 -14.29 -7.55 -13.54
C GLY A 66 -13.62 -8.76 -12.89
N LEU A 67 -12.83 -8.58 -11.84
CA LEU A 67 -12.18 -9.69 -11.11
C LEU A 67 -12.83 -9.91 -9.73
N THR A 68 -14.12 -9.62 -9.63
CA THR A 68 -14.86 -9.56 -8.36
C THR A 68 -15.03 -10.90 -7.66
N HIS A 69 -14.77 -12.02 -8.33
CA HIS A 69 -14.69 -13.32 -7.68
C HIS A 69 -13.54 -13.40 -6.65
N LYS A 70 -12.45 -12.65 -6.87
CA LYS A 70 -11.29 -12.59 -5.96
C LYS A 70 -11.50 -11.60 -4.81
N ALA A 71 -11.98 -10.39 -5.14
CA ALA A 71 -12.14 -9.28 -4.22
C ALA A 71 -13.04 -8.19 -4.82
N THR A 72 -13.57 -7.31 -3.97
CA THR A 72 -14.30 -6.11 -4.38
C THR A 72 -13.84 -4.91 -3.57
N ILE A 73 -14.10 -3.69 -4.04
CA ILE A 73 -13.81 -2.46 -3.27
C ILE A 73 -14.53 -2.52 -1.91
N ALA A 74 -15.77 -3.01 -1.88
CA ALA A 74 -16.52 -3.17 -0.63
C ALA A 74 -15.85 -4.13 0.36
N THR A 75 -15.42 -5.32 -0.10
CA THR A 75 -14.84 -6.33 0.79
C THR A 75 -13.46 -5.93 1.30
N GLU A 76 -12.61 -5.44 0.40
CA GLU A 76 -11.22 -5.14 0.78
C GLU A 76 -11.10 -3.80 1.52
N SER A 77 -11.97 -2.82 1.27
CA SER A 77 -12.00 -1.60 2.08
C SER A 77 -12.52 -1.86 3.51
N ARG A 78 -13.39 -2.88 3.72
CA ARG A 78 -13.74 -3.37 5.07
C ARG A 78 -12.53 -4.00 5.77
N ALA A 79 -11.76 -4.80 5.06
CA ALA A 79 -10.51 -5.37 5.57
C ALA A 79 -9.47 -4.27 5.87
N ALA A 80 -9.39 -3.24 5.01
CA ALA A 80 -8.52 -2.09 5.17
C ALA A 80 -8.82 -1.33 6.48
N VAL A 81 -10.07 -0.92 6.72
CA VAL A 81 -10.41 -0.18 7.96
C VAL A 81 -10.23 -1.05 9.21
N ALA A 82 -10.42 -2.35 9.13
CA ALA A 82 -10.13 -3.26 10.23
C ALA A 82 -8.62 -3.36 10.53
N GLY A 83 -7.79 -3.11 9.53
CA GLY A 83 -6.32 -3.02 9.63
C GLY A 83 -5.79 -1.62 9.97
N GLY A 84 -6.65 -0.61 10.11
CA GLY A 84 -6.24 0.77 10.36
C GLY A 84 -5.89 1.56 9.09
N VAL A 85 -6.13 1.00 7.90
CA VAL A 85 -5.95 1.69 6.62
C VAL A 85 -7.21 2.50 6.32
N THR A 86 -7.07 3.82 6.35
CA THR A 86 -8.19 4.76 6.13
C THR A 86 -8.24 5.32 4.71
N THR A 87 -7.15 5.14 3.96
CA THR A 87 -7.04 5.60 2.57
C THR A 87 -6.25 4.59 1.75
N PHE A 88 -6.71 4.28 0.55
CA PHE A 88 -6.00 3.39 -0.38
C PHE A 88 -5.95 3.95 -1.80
N PHE A 89 -4.90 3.57 -2.55
CA PHE A 89 -4.78 3.85 -3.97
C PHE A 89 -4.72 2.55 -4.76
N GLU A 90 -5.72 2.32 -5.62
CA GLU A 90 -5.84 1.07 -6.35
C GLU A 90 -5.25 1.16 -7.75
N GLN A 91 -4.68 0.04 -8.17
CA GLN A 91 -3.98 -0.13 -9.43
C GLN A 91 -4.94 -0.32 -10.61
N PRO A 92 -4.51 0.02 -11.87
CA PRO A 92 -5.39 0.04 -13.03
C PRO A 92 -5.63 -1.31 -13.70
N ASN A 93 -4.94 -2.39 -13.29
CA ASN A 93 -5.00 -3.71 -13.92
C ASN A 93 -6.26 -4.53 -13.56
N THR A 94 -7.40 -3.92 -13.73
CA THR A 94 -8.75 -4.50 -13.60
C THR A 94 -9.28 -5.00 -14.95
N VAL A 95 -10.51 -5.49 -15.01
CA VAL A 95 -11.15 -5.93 -16.26
C VAL A 95 -12.53 -5.26 -16.39
N PRO A 96 -12.70 -4.26 -17.28
CA PRO A 96 -11.67 -3.69 -18.16
C PRO A 96 -10.57 -2.95 -17.39
N GLN A 97 -9.42 -2.75 -18.04
CA GLN A 97 -8.32 -1.97 -17.50
C GLN A 97 -8.69 -0.48 -17.38
N THR A 98 -8.17 0.20 -16.35
CA THR A 98 -8.41 1.63 -16.11
C THR A 98 -7.38 2.47 -16.89
N VAL A 99 -7.54 2.56 -18.22
CA VAL A 99 -6.59 3.20 -19.14
C VAL A 99 -7.19 4.40 -19.91
N THR A 100 -8.42 4.75 -19.61
CA THR A 100 -9.11 5.94 -20.12
C THR A 100 -9.74 6.72 -18.97
N LEU A 101 -9.96 8.03 -19.18
CA LEU A 101 -10.63 8.89 -18.19
C LEU A 101 -12.05 8.41 -17.87
N GLU A 102 -12.77 7.87 -18.86
CA GLU A 102 -14.09 7.29 -18.67
C GLU A 102 -14.03 6.10 -17.70
N ARG A 103 -13.10 5.15 -17.90
CA ARG A 103 -12.90 3.99 -17.01
C ARG A 103 -12.48 4.39 -15.60
N LEU A 104 -11.70 5.46 -15.49
CA LEU A 104 -11.31 6.02 -14.21
C LEU A 104 -12.54 6.54 -13.43
N GLU A 105 -13.43 7.30 -14.09
CA GLU A 105 -14.64 7.82 -13.44
C GLU A 105 -15.66 6.71 -13.14
N GLU A 106 -15.81 5.69 -13.99
CA GLU A 106 -16.62 4.50 -13.69
C GLU A 106 -16.15 3.84 -12.37
N LYS A 107 -14.84 3.72 -12.18
CA LYS A 107 -14.26 3.13 -10.97
C LYS A 107 -14.49 4.01 -9.73
N PHE A 108 -14.37 5.33 -9.86
CA PHE A 108 -14.76 6.26 -8.80
C PHE A 108 -16.24 6.13 -8.43
N ALA A 109 -17.13 5.95 -9.40
CA ALA A 109 -18.57 5.77 -9.16
C ALA A 109 -18.88 4.45 -8.42
N ILE A 110 -18.10 3.38 -8.63
CA ILE A 110 -18.22 2.13 -7.87
C ILE A 110 -17.80 2.38 -6.41
N ALA A 111 -16.63 2.99 -6.20
CA ALA A 111 -16.10 3.24 -4.86
C ALA A 111 -16.98 4.18 -4.04
N GLN A 112 -17.56 5.20 -4.65
CA GLN A 112 -18.49 6.13 -3.99
C GLN A 112 -19.66 5.43 -3.30
N LYS A 113 -20.11 4.30 -3.84
CA LYS A 113 -21.26 3.54 -3.32
C LYS A 113 -20.88 2.50 -2.27
N SER A 114 -19.61 2.09 -2.22
CA SER A 114 -19.26 0.84 -1.55
C SER A 114 -18.00 0.92 -0.66
N SER A 115 -17.18 1.96 -0.78
CA SER A 115 -15.91 2.02 -0.07
C SER A 115 -16.04 2.45 1.39
N PHE A 116 -15.48 1.68 2.31
CA PHE A 116 -15.39 1.98 3.74
C PHE A 116 -14.20 2.88 4.08
N ALA A 117 -13.14 2.85 3.27
CA ALA A 117 -11.97 3.72 3.36
C ALA A 117 -12.00 4.76 2.24
N ASN A 118 -11.28 5.89 2.43
CA ASN A 118 -11.06 6.88 1.38
C ASN A 118 -10.27 6.26 0.23
N TYR A 119 -10.45 6.77 -0.97
CA TYR A 119 -9.92 6.13 -2.16
C TYR A 119 -9.43 7.11 -3.22
N SER A 120 -8.40 6.68 -3.92
CA SER A 120 -8.04 7.18 -5.23
C SER A 120 -7.58 6.00 -6.11
N PHE A 121 -7.38 6.28 -7.40
CA PHE A 121 -7.00 5.30 -8.40
C PHE A 121 -5.85 5.85 -9.24
N PHE A 122 -5.04 4.94 -9.80
CA PHE A 122 -4.09 5.30 -10.84
C PHE A 122 -4.72 5.11 -12.23
N LEU A 123 -4.43 6.03 -13.14
CA LEU A 123 -4.66 5.82 -14.56
C LEU A 123 -3.50 5.01 -15.13
N GLY A 124 -3.78 3.90 -15.81
CA GLY A 124 -2.77 3.07 -16.42
C GLY A 124 -2.23 3.65 -17.70
N GLY A 125 -0.90 3.73 -17.81
CA GLY A 125 -0.24 4.00 -19.10
C GLY A 125 -0.13 2.71 -19.92
N THR A 126 -0.24 2.89 -21.25
CA THR A 126 -0.07 1.83 -22.27
C THR A 126 0.82 2.35 -23.39
N ASN A 127 1.18 1.49 -24.35
CA ASN A 127 1.99 1.90 -25.52
C ASN A 127 1.28 2.91 -26.44
N ASP A 128 -0.03 3.18 -26.26
CA ASP A 128 -0.86 3.93 -27.21
C ASP A 128 -1.82 4.97 -26.58
N ASN A 129 -1.81 5.18 -25.24
CA ASN A 129 -2.77 6.08 -24.58
C ASN A 129 -2.18 7.40 -24.05
N LEU A 130 -1.03 7.86 -24.56
CA LEU A 130 -0.38 9.09 -24.07
C LEU A 130 -1.31 10.32 -24.06
N GLU A 131 -2.18 10.47 -25.07
CA GLU A 131 -3.11 11.61 -25.15
C GLU A 131 -4.18 11.56 -24.06
N GLU A 132 -4.58 10.39 -23.58
CA GLU A 132 -5.43 10.25 -22.37
C GLU A 132 -4.68 10.71 -21.11
N LEU A 133 -3.41 10.29 -20.97
CA LEU A 133 -2.58 10.66 -19.82
C LEU A 133 -2.37 12.19 -19.71
N LYS A 134 -2.18 12.88 -20.86
CA LYS A 134 -2.03 14.36 -20.91
C LYS A 134 -3.30 15.11 -20.50
N ARG A 135 -4.47 14.51 -20.65
CA ARG A 135 -5.76 15.12 -20.30
C ARG A 135 -6.17 14.91 -18.85
N LEU A 136 -5.40 14.11 -18.11
CA LEU A 136 -5.70 13.79 -16.72
C LEU A 136 -5.63 15.06 -15.85
N ASP A 137 -6.72 15.35 -15.13
CA ASP A 137 -6.72 16.42 -14.13
C ASP A 137 -5.79 16.03 -12.97
N PRO A 138 -4.75 16.83 -12.70
CA PRO A 138 -3.82 16.54 -11.60
C PRO A 138 -4.48 16.38 -10.23
N LYS A 139 -5.62 17.02 -10.01
CA LYS A 139 -6.37 16.96 -8.75
C LYS A 139 -7.32 15.78 -8.66
N ALA A 140 -7.55 15.05 -9.76
CA ALA A 140 -8.60 14.05 -9.84
C ALA A 140 -8.18 12.66 -9.36
N CYS A 141 -6.88 12.32 -9.41
CA CYS A 141 -6.42 10.96 -9.07
C CYS A 141 -5.00 10.92 -8.52
N ALA A 142 -4.58 9.74 -8.02
CA ALA A 142 -3.26 9.55 -7.41
C ALA A 142 -2.10 9.85 -8.39
N GLY A 143 -2.20 9.41 -9.64
CA GLY A 143 -1.16 9.56 -10.64
C GLY A 143 -1.31 8.58 -11.80
N VAL A 144 -0.21 8.34 -12.50
CA VAL A 144 -0.13 7.39 -13.61
C VAL A 144 0.63 6.15 -13.19
N LYS A 145 0.10 4.96 -13.51
CA LYS A 145 0.79 3.69 -13.27
C LYS A 145 1.37 3.10 -14.54
N LEU A 146 2.63 2.71 -14.48
CA LEU A 146 3.32 1.97 -15.54
C LEU A 146 3.75 0.57 -15.06
N PHE A 147 3.58 -0.41 -15.92
CA PHE A 147 4.16 -1.74 -15.77
C PHE A 147 5.31 -1.87 -16.76
N LEU A 148 6.54 -1.68 -16.26
CA LEU A 148 7.79 -1.79 -17.05
C LEU A 148 8.33 -3.23 -17.08
N GLY A 149 7.53 -4.18 -16.62
CA GLY A 149 7.72 -5.62 -16.65
C GLY A 149 6.36 -6.32 -16.61
N SER A 150 6.29 -7.58 -17.05
CA SER A 150 5.05 -8.34 -17.05
C SER A 150 4.47 -8.49 -15.66
N SER A 151 3.25 -8.03 -15.51
CA SER A 151 2.42 -8.16 -14.33
C SER A 151 1.11 -8.85 -14.68
N THR A 152 0.22 -8.98 -13.70
CA THR A 152 -1.14 -9.48 -13.91
C THR A 152 -1.92 -8.53 -14.83
N GLY A 153 -2.48 -9.05 -15.90
CA GLY A 153 -3.13 -8.25 -16.94
C GLY A 153 -2.16 -7.82 -18.05
N ASN A 154 -2.66 -7.56 -19.24
CA ASN A 154 -1.86 -7.20 -20.41
C ASN A 154 -1.62 -5.68 -20.45
N MET A 155 -0.79 -5.17 -19.52
CA MET A 155 -0.49 -3.74 -19.39
C MET A 155 1.02 -3.44 -19.45
N LEU A 156 1.80 -4.33 -20.08
CA LEU A 156 3.23 -4.08 -20.27
C LEU A 156 3.43 -2.86 -21.18
N VAL A 157 4.27 -1.91 -20.72
CA VAL A 157 4.76 -0.81 -21.54
C VAL A 157 6.23 -1.09 -21.82
N ASP A 158 6.55 -1.44 -23.07
CA ASP A 158 7.88 -1.88 -23.49
C ASP A 158 8.44 -1.10 -24.69
N ASP A 159 7.66 -0.20 -25.28
CA ASP A 159 8.16 0.72 -26.31
C ASP A 159 8.93 1.88 -25.65
N GLU A 160 10.24 1.92 -25.86
CA GLU A 160 11.14 2.91 -25.23
C GLU A 160 10.76 4.35 -25.57
N LYS A 161 10.27 4.61 -26.79
CA LYS A 161 9.86 5.97 -27.22
C LYS A 161 8.60 6.39 -26.49
N THR A 162 7.66 5.47 -26.32
CA THR A 162 6.42 5.72 -25.57
C THR A 162 6.73 5.95 -24.09
N ILE A 163 7.61 5.16 -23.49
CA ILE A 163 8.03 5.36 -22.09
C ILE A 163 8.66 6.75 -21.92
N GLU A 164 9.60 7.13 -22.79
CA GLU A 164 10.22 8.47 -22.77
C GLU A 164 9.19 9.58 -22.99
N ALA A 165 8.23 9.39 -23.89
CA ALA A 165 7.17 10.36 -24.13
C ALA A 165 6.25 10.53 -22.90
N ILE A 166 5.90 9.44 -22.21
CA ILE A 166 5.11 9.51 -20.96
C ILE A 166 5.90 10.27 -19.89
N PHE A 167 7.17 9.91 -19.64
CA PHE A 167 8.01 10.59 -18.65
C PHE A 167 8.24 12.08 -18.96
N SER A 168 8.21 12.46 -20.22
CA SER A 168 8.42 13.85 -20.66
C SER A 168 7.17 14.71 -20.64
N ASN A 169 5.96 14.12 -20.60
CA ASN A 169 4.71 14.86 -20.77
C ASN A 169 3.70 14.65 -19.61
N VAL A 170 4.01 13.83 -18.61
CA VAL A 170 3.15 13.62 -17.44
C VAL A 170 3.75 14.34 -16.24
N ASP A 171 3.06 15.37 -15.75
CA ASP A 171 3.51 16.15 -14.58
C ASP A 171 3.14 15.53 -13.23
N LEU A 172 2.36 14.44 -13.25
CA LEU A 172 1.94 13.69 -12.07
C LEU A 172 3.00 12.68 -11.63
N VAL A 173 2.80 12.11 -10.42
CA VAL A 173 3.58 10.96 -9.99
C VAL A 173 3.38 9.80 -10.98
N ILE A 174 4.47 9.32 -11.54
CA ILE A 174 4.53 8.09 -12.33
C ILE A 174 4.95 6.97 -11.38
N ALA A 175 4.00 6.13 -11.01
CA ALA A 175 4.24 4.96 -10.18
C ALA A 175 4.60 3.77 -11.08
N ALA A 176 5.74 3.14 -10.86
CA ALA A 176 6.26 2.12 -11.77
C ALA A 176 6.54 0.78 -11.09
N HIS A 177 5.99 -0.31 -11.66
CA HIS A 177 6.48 -1.67 -11.43
C HIS A 177 7.70 -1.90 -12.32
N CYS A 178 8.84 -2.21 -11.72
CA CYS A 178 10.12 -2.29 -12.40
C CYS A 178 10.72 -3.70 -12.33
N GLU A 179 10.54 -4.47 -13.41
CA GLU A 179 11.24 -5.75 -13.63
C GLU A 179 11.58 -5.87 -15.13
N ASP A 180 12.80 -6.29 -15.46
CA ASP A 180 13.23 -6.44 -16.86
C ASP A 180 12.63 -7.70 -17.49
N GLU A 181 11.69 -7.51 -18.39
CA GLU A 181 10.94 -8.61 -19.03
C GLU A 181 11.83 -9.58 -19.79
N ALA A 182 12.87 -9.10 -20.47
CA ALA A 182 13.79 -9.94 -21.23
C ALA A 182 14.55 -10.91 -20.30
N THR A 183 15.02 -10.41 -19.17
CA THR A 183 15.69 -11.21 -18.14
C THR A 183 14.74 -12.25 -17.54
N ILE A 184 13.50 -11.85 -17.21
CA ILE A 184 12.50 -12.79 -16.69
C ILE A 184 12.20 -13.90 -17.66
N ARG A 185 11.96 -13.58 -18.94
CA ARG A 185 11.69 -14.60 -20.00
C ARG A 185 12.84 -15.56 -20.19
N LYS A 186 14.08 -15.04 -20.19
CA LYS A 186 15.28 -15.87 -20.28
C LYS A 186 15.38 -16.83 -19.10
N ASN A 187 15.18 -16.33 -17.87
CA ASN A 187 15.25 -17.16 -16.67
C ASN A 187 14.13 -18.19 -16.64
N LEU A 188 12.90 -17.79 -16.99
CA LEU A 188 11.76 -18.71 -17.06
C LEU A 188 12.00 -19.81 -18.07
N ALA A 189 12.47 -19.50 -19.28
CA ALA A 189 12.79 -20.49 -20.30
C ALA A 189 13.88 -21.49 -19.85
N HIS A 190 14.89 -21.01 -19.11
CA HIS A 190 15.92 -21.87 -18.53
C HIS A 190 15.31 -22.90 -17.56
N TYR A 191 14.48 -22.47 -16.62
CA TYR A 191 13.87 -23.39 -15.66
C TYR A 191 12.77 -24.26 -16.28
N GLN A 192 12.06 -23.79 -17.29
CA GLN A 192 11.13 -24.62 -18.06
C GLN A 192 11.84 -25.74 -18.81
N ALA A 193 13.03 -25.51 -19.32
CA ALA A 193 13.83 -26.55 -19.95
C ALA A 193 14.28 -27.65 -18.95
N LEU A 194 14.45 -27.30 -17.67
CA LEU A 194 14.87 -28.24 -16.64
C LEU A 194 13.70 -29.00 -15.99
N TYR A 195 12.57 -28.32 -15.77
CA TYR A 195 11.46 -28.82 -14.95
C TYR A 195 10.12 -28.91 -15.70
N GLY A 196 10.07 -28.51 -16.98
CA GLY A 196 8.78 -28.40 -17.70
C GLY A 196 7.86 -27.36 -17.03
N ASN A 197 6.62 -27.76 -16.78
CA ASN A 197 5.64 -26.92 -16.08
C ASN A 197 5.72 -27.03 -14.56
N ASP A 198 6.45 -27.99 -14.02
CA ASP A 198 6.53 -28.27 -12.58
C ASP A 198 7.74 -27.60 -11.92
N ILE A 199 8.01 -26.35 -12.29
CA ILE A 199 9.07 -25.54 -11.69
C ILE A 199 8.81 -25.40 -10.18
N PRO A 200 9.76 -25.77 -9.31
CA PRO A 200 9.66 -25.56 -7.87
C PRO A 200 9.43 -24.08 -7.52
N ILE A 201 8.59 -23.81 -6.53
CA ILE A 201 8.18 -22.43 -6.19
C ILE A 201 9.31 -21.62 -5.58
N ASP A 202 10.24 -22.23 -4.90
CA ASP A 202 11.48 -21.63 -4.35
C ASP A 202 12.41 -21.06 -5.42
N LEU A 203 12.23 -21.46 -6.70
CA LEU A 203 12.92 -20.87 -7.84
C LEU A 203 12.29 -19.54 -8.32
N HIS A 204 11.16 -19.12 -7.73
CA HIS A 204 10.52 -17.84 -8.08
C HIS A 204 11.47 -16.64 -8.00
N PRO A 205 12.29 -16.43 -6.93
CA PRO A 205 13.26 -15.34 -6.86
C PRO A 205 14.43 -15.48 -7.84
N HIS A 206 14.67 -16.64 -8.42
CA HIS A 206 15.66 -16.81 -9.48
C HIS A 206 15.10 -16.47 -10.86
N ILE A 207 13.82 -16.73 -11.09
CA ILE A 207 13.13 -16.34 -12.32
C ILE A 207 12.92 -14.82 -12.34
N ARG A 208 12.35 -14.26 -11.27
CA ARG A 208 12.19 -12.83 -11.04
C ARG A 208 13.35 -12.33 -10.18
N SER A 209 14.50 -12.29 -10.81
CA SER A 209 15.79 -12.12 -10.15
C SER A 209 16.05 -10.69 -9.70
N ALA A 210 17.00 -10.52 -8.79
CA ALA A 210 17.50 -9.20 -8.36
C ALA A 210 18.05 -8.41 -9.56
N GLU A 211 18.68 -9.09 -10.52
CA GLU A 211 19.15 -8.47 -11.76
C GLU A 211 18.00 -7.88 -12.57
N ALA A 212 16.89 -8.61 -12.73
CA ALA A 212 15.73 -8.11 -13.46
C ALA A 212 15.14 -6.83 -12.81
N CYS A 213 15.05 -6.79 -11.48
CA CYS A 213 14.60 -5.61 -10.74
C CYS A 213 15.57 -4.43 -10.95
N TYR A 214 16.86 -4.64 -10.71
CA TYR A 214 17.88 -3.58 -10.82
C TYR A 214 17.97 -2.98 -12.21
N LEU A 215 17.96 -3.79 -13.27
CA LEU A 215 18.01 -3.32 -14.66
C LEU A 215 16.84 -2.40 -15.00
N SER A 216 15.63 -2.78 -14.60
CA SER A 216 14.44 -1.98 -14.88
C SER A 216 14.39 -0.71 -14.03
N SER A 217 14.62 -0.81 -12.72
CA SER A 217 14.62 0.33 -11.79
C SER A 217 15.68 1.37 -12.17
N SER A 218 16.91 0.92 -12.50
CA SER A 218 17.99 1.82 -12.89
C SER A 218 17.69 2.57 -14.20
N ARG A 219 17.08 1.91 -15.18
CA ARG A 219 16.63 2.55 -16.45
C ARG A 219 15.54 3.58 -16.20
N ALA A 220 14.51 3.23 -15.40
CA ALA A 220 13.43 4.15 -15.07
C ALA A 220 13.95 5.40 -14.32
N ILE A 221 14.87 5.22 -13.37
CA ILE A 221 15.51 6.32 -12.63
C ILE A 221 16.37 7.19 -13.55
N ALA A 222 17.13 6.59 -14.46
CA ALA A 222 17.92 7.35 -15.43
C ALA A 222 17.02 8.21 -16.34
N LEU A 223 15.89 7.66 -16.77
CA LEU A 223 14.91 8.36 -17.57
C LEU A 223 14.23 9.48 -16.78
N ALA A 224 13.83 9.25 -15.55
CA ALA A 224 13.26 10.28 -14.67
C ALA A 224 14.25 11.44 -14.45
N LYS A 225 15.55 11.15 -14.26
CA LYS A 225 16.60 12.17 -14.16
C LYS A 225 16.74 12.98 -15.46
N LYS A 226 16.65 12.33 -16.63
CA LYS A 226 16.74 12.97 -17.96
C LYS A 226 15.56 13.90 -18.23
N THR A 227 14.35 13.47 -17.89
CA THR A 227 13.10 14.19 -18.21
C THR A 227 12.65 15.15 -17.10
N GLY A 228 13.12 14.94 -15.87
CA GLY A 228 12.67 15.66 -14.68
C GLY A 228 11.33 15.18 -14.13
N ALA A 229 10.84 14.01 -14.56
CA ALA A 229 9.60 13.40 -14.10
C ALA A 229 9.60 13.08 -12.60
N ARG A 230 8.42 13.07 -11.99
CA ARG A 230 8.20 12.54 -10.63
C ARG A 230 7.99 11.03 -10.73
N LEU A 231 9.01 10.25 -10.34
CA LEU A 231 8.97 8.78 -10.38
C LEU A 231 8.84 8.22 -8.96
N HIS A 232 7.91 7.31 -8.77
CA HIS A 232 7.80 6.48 -7.57
C HIS A 232 7.97 5.01 -7.95
N VAL A 233 9.07 4.39 -7.51
CA VAL A 233 9.34 2.97 -7.80
C VAL A 233 8.65 2.13 -6.75
N PHE A 234 7.71 1.29 -7.18
CA PHE A 234 6.92 0.42 -6.33
C PHE A 234 7.72 -0.79 -5.83
N HIS A 235 7.35 -1.29 -4.65
CA HIS A 235 7.70 -2.58 -4.07
C HIS A 235 9.16 -3.01 -4.29
N LEU A 236 10.15 -2.18 -3.90
CA LEU A 236 11.55 -2.57 -3.94
C LEU A 236 11.76 -3.88 -3.17
N SER A 237 12.55 -4.78 -3.75
CA SER A 237 12.75 -6.12 -3.22
C SER A 237 14.21 -6.57 -3.09
N THR A 238 15.18 -5.72 -3.47
CA THR A 238 16.59 -6.11 -3.53
C THR A 238 17.53 -5.10 -2.86
N ALA A 239 18.65 -5.60 -2.33
CA ALA A 239 19.71 -4.77 -1.76
C ALA A 239 20.29 -3.80 -2.81
N ALA A 240 20.54 -4.28 -4.02
CA ALA A 240 21.15 -3.50 -5.08
C ALA A 240 20.29 -2.28 -5.48
N GLU A 241 18.97 -2.41 -5.49
CA GLU A 241 18.06 -1.31 -5.83
C GLU A 241 18.11 -0.19 -4.77
N THR A 242 18.33 -0.52 -3.49
CA THR A 242 18.35 0.50 -2.42
C THR A 242 19.43 1.55 -2.61
N GLU A 243 20.52 1.22 -3.30
CA GLU A 243 21.61 2.14 -3.59
C GLU A 243 21.29 3.17 -4.69
N LEU A 244 20.16 3.00 -5.38
CA LEU A 244 19.70 3.94 -6.42
C LEU A 244 19.02 5.18 -5.82
N PHE A 245 18.62 5.13 -4.54
CA PHE A 245 17.84 6.16 -3.87
C PHE A 245 18.66 6.95 -2.86
N ARG A 246 18.26 8.20 -2.65
CA ARG A 246 18.99 9.14 -1.80
C ARG A 246 18.17 9.52 -0.56
N ASN A 247 18.87 9.94 0.49
CA ASN A 247 18.31 10.41 1.76
C ASN A 247 18.87 11.76 2.24
N ASP A 248 19.61 12.45 1.39
CA ASP A 248 20.29 13.71 1.70
C ASP A 248 19.44 14.97 1.40
N ILE A 249 18.19 14.77 0.95
CA ILE A 249 17.20 15.83 0.77
C ILE A 249 15.86 15.43 1.38
N PRO A 250 15.04 16.40 1.85
CA PRO A 250 13.71 16.11 2.37
C PRO A 250 12.79 15.46 1.32
N LEU A 251 11.88 14.59 1.76
CA LEU A 251 10.94 13.89 0.87
C LEU A 251 10.18 14.82 -0.07
N LYS A 252 9.69 15.96 0.42
CA LYS A 252 8.96 16.96 -0.38
C LYS A 252 9.75 17.51 -1.58
N ASP A 253 11.08 17.40 -1.54
CA ASP A 253 11.99 17.88 -2.58
C ASP A 253 12.48 16.73 -3.49
N LYS A 254 12.16 15.45 -3.13
CA LYS A 254 12.51 14.29 -3.94
C LYS A 254 11.57 14.18 -5.14
N LYS A 255 12.13 14.12 -6.33
CA LYS A 255 11.41 13.75 -7.56
C LYS A 255 11.39 12.24 -7.80
N ILE A 256 12.35 11.52 -7.24
CA ILE A 256 12.49 10.07 -7.36
C ILE A 256 12.39 9.47 -5.96
N THR A 257 11.37 8.67 -5.74
CA THR A 257 11.00 8.06 -4.48
C THR A 257 10.80 6.55 -4.63
N ALA A 258 10.77 5.83 -3.53
CA ALA A 258 10.54 4.39 -3.54
C ALA A 258 9.69 3.93 -2.37
N GLU A 259 8.96 2.85 -2.59
CA GLU A 259 8.28 2.12 -1.53
C GLU A 259 8.88 0.74 -1.30
N VAL A 260 8.63 0.19 -0.14
CA VAL A 260 8.84 -1.21 0.19
C VAL A 260 7.54 -1.80 0.74
N CYS A 261 7.17 -3.00 0.28
CA CYS A 261 5.98 -3.65 0.79
C CYS A 261 6.25 -4.48 2.05
N VAL A 262 5.23 -4.56 2.90
CA VAL A 262 5.28 -5.29 4.18
C VAL A 262 5.79 -6.73 4.00
N HIS A 263 5.39 -7.44 2.93
CA HIS A 263 5.84 -8.81 2.68
C HIS A 263 7.34 -8.92 2.38
N HIS A 264 7.96 -7.93 1.71
CA HIS A 264 9.40 -7.89 1.50
C HIS A 264 10.20 -7.56 2.78
N LEU A 265 9.57 -6.88 3.75
CA LEU A 265 10.14 -6.64 5.09
C LEU A 265 9.88 -7.81 6.05
N TRP A 266 8.97 -8.72 5.72
CA TRP A 266 8.54 -9.81 6.60
C TRP A 266 9.17 -11.14 6.22
N PHE A 267 9.01 -11.58 4.97
CA PHE A 267 9.43 -12.87 4.45
C PHE A 267 10.84 -12.85 3.84
N THR A 268 11.42 -14.04 3.69
CA THR A 268 12.63 -14.32 2.91
C THR A 268 12.39 -15.46 1.96
N ALA A 269 13.33 -15.72 1.04
CA ALA A 269 13.25 -16.85 0.12
C ALA A 269 13.13 -18.22 0.84
N ASP A 270 13.68 -18.35 2.05
CA ASP A 270 13.58 -19.58 2.85
C ASP A 270 12.11 -19.87 3.26
N ASP A 271 11.26 -18.87 3.32
CA ASP A 271 9.84 -19.04 3.66
C ASP A 271 9.04 -19.75 2.55
N TYR A 272 9.57 -19.86 1.32
CA TYR A 272 8.92 -20.65 0.27
C TYR A 272 8.82 -22.13 0.63
N ASP A 273 9.74 -22.67 1.45
CA ASP A 273 9.70 -24.06 1.91
C ASP A 273 8.43 -24.37 2.72
N THR A 274 7.95 -23.41 3.49
CA THR A 274 6.80 -23.59 4.39
C THR A 274 5.52 -22.93 3.90
N ARG A 275 5.63 -21.80 3.17
CA ARG A 275 4.48 -21.00 2.68
C ARG A 275 4.16 -21.29 1.21
N GLY A 276 5.10 -21.79 0.45
CA GLY A 276 4.93 -22.13 -0.96
C GLY A 276 4.41 -20.97 -1.79
N ALA A 277 3.44 -21.24 -2.61
CA ALA A 277 2.82 -20.26 -3.50
C ALA A 277 2.03 -19.14 -2.77
N LEU A 278 1.72 -19.30 -1.49
CA LEU A 278 1.01 -18.25 -0.72
C LEU A 278 1.82 -16.97 -0.58
N ILE A 279 3.14 -17.03 -0.75
CA ILE A 279 4.03 -15.85 -0.75
C ILE A 279 4.63 -15.55 -2.13
N LYS A 280 4.03 -16.07 -3.21
CA LYS A 280 4.41 -15.72 -4.58
C LYS A 280 3.88 -14.35 -4.93
N TRP A 281 4.73 -13.32 -4.92
CA TRP A 281 4.49 -11.96 -5.40
C TRP A 281 5.40 -11.62 -6.59
N ASN A 282 5.11 -10.54 -7.27
CA ASN A 282 5.96 -9.89 -8.27
C ASN A 282 6.21 -8.42 -7.87
N PRO A 283 7.44 -8.04 -7.53
CA PRO A 283 8.69 -8.83 -7.50
C PRO A 283 8.65 -9.96 -6.45
N ALA A 284 9.43 -11.00 -6.69
CA ALA A 284 9.56 -12.12 -5.77
C ALA A 284 10.10 -11.67 -4.40
N VAL A 285 9.70 -12.35 -3.33
CA VAL A 285 10.40 -12.30 -2.03
C VAL A 285 11.81 -12.84 -2.26
N LYS A 286 12.82 -12.09 -1.79
CA LYS A 286 14.24 -12.34 -2.02
C LYS A 286 14.96 -12.89 -0.77
N THR A 287 16.28 -12.82 -0.77
CA THR A 287 17.13 -13.37 0.30
C THR A 287 16.97 -12.65 1.64
N ALA A 288 17.53 -13.22 2.70
CA ALA A 288 17.61 -12.59 4.01
C ALA A 288 18.49 -11.32 4.00
N GLU A 289 19.53 -11.29 3.16
CA GLU A 289 20.40 -10.16 2.94
C GLU A 289 19.66 -9.01 2.25
N ASP A 290 18.85 -9.31 1.22
CA ASP A 290 17.99 -8.32 0.56
C ASP A 290 17.02 -7.70 1.57
N ARG A 291 16.31 -8.52 2.37
CA ARG A 291 15.42 -8.02 3.42
C ARG A 291 16.15 -7.14 4.44
N ALA A 292 17.36 -7.52 4.86
CA ALA A 292 18.15 -6.71 5.79
C ALA A 292 18.52 -5.35 5.19
N ALA A 293 18.90 -5.31 3.92
CA ALA A 293 19.19 -4.08 3.19
C ALA A 293 17.96 -3.19 3.02
N LEU A 294 16.78 -3.77 2.73
CA LEU A 294 15.51 -3.04 2.67
C LEU A 294 15.17 -2.39 4.02
N TRP A 295 15.35 -3.11 5.14
CA TRP A 295 15.18 -2.55 6.48
C TRP A 295 16.14 -1.38 6.74
N GLN A 296 17.42 -1.54 6.40
CA GLN A 296 18.41 -0.47 6.56
C GLN A 296 18.01 0.76 5.74
N ALA A 297 17.66 0.58 4.47
CA ALA A 297 17.28 1.66 3.57
C ALA A 297 15.95 2.36 3.97
N LEU A 298 15.03 1.63 4.60
CA LEU A 298 13.83 2.21 5.16
C LEU A 298 14.12 3.08 6.40
N LEU A 299 14.99 2.61 7.28
CA LEU A 299 15.33 3.30 8.53
C LEU A 299 16.22 4.53 8.29
N ASP A 300 17.04 4.54 7.24
CA ASP A 300 17.88 5.66 6.86
C ASP A 300 17.29 6.60 5.81
N ASP A 301 15.98 6.46 5.50
CA ASP A 301 15.19 7.34 4.61
C ASP A 301 15.57 7.29 3.11
N ARG A 302 16.26 6.25 2.66
CA ARG A 302 16.39 5.96 1.23
C ARG A 302 15.08 5.44 0.66
N LEU A 303 14.32 4.62 1.42
CA LEU A 303 12.97 4.21 1.08
C LEU A 303 11.97 5.07 1.82
N ASP A 304 10.97 5.55 1.09
CA ASP A 304 10.11 6.64 1.53
C ASP A 304 8.79 6.17 2.15
N VAL A 305 8.20 5.08 1.63
CA VAL A 305 6.86 4.60 1.97
C VAL A 305 6.86 3.10 2.28
N ILE A 306 5.97 2.68 3.19
CA ILE A 306 5.60 1.28 3.40
C ILE A 306 4.19 1.07 2.86
N ALA A 307 4.04 0.17 1.88
CA ALA A 307 2.78 -0.22 1.27
C ALA A 307 2.52 -1.73 1.39
N THR A 308 1.46 -2.24 0.77
CA THR A 308 1.13 -3.66 0.88
C THR A 308 1.30 -4.46 -0.39
N ASP A 309 1.10 -3.88 -1.55
CA ASP A 309 0.81 -4.63 -2.78
C ASP A 309 -0.25 -5.72 -2.51
N HIS A 310 -1.33 -5.31 -1.77
CA HIS A 310 -2.45 -6.19 -1.50
C HIS A 310 -3.08 -6.64 -2.82
N ALA A 311 -2.82 -7.88 -3.20
CA ALA A 311 -3.17 -8.42 -4.50
C ALA A 311 -3.82 -9.82 -4.35
N PRO A 312 -5.06 -9.89 -3.83
CA PRO A 312 -5.72 -11.14 -3.49
C PRO A 312 -6.05 -11.99 -4.72
N HIS A 313 -5.93 -13.30 -4.53
CA HIS A 313 -6.39 -14.36 -5.42
C HIS A 313 -7.13 -15.41 -4.58
N THR A 314 -8.02 -16.19 -5.19
CA THR A 314 -8.69 -17.26 -4.45
C THR A 314 -7.68 -18.34 -4.04
N LEU A 315 -7.99 -19.10 -3.00
CA LEU A 315 -7.09 -20.16 -2.54
C LEU A 315 -6.95 -21.25 -3.61
N GLU A 316 -8.01 -21.52 -4.36
CA GLU A 316 -7.99 -22.47 -5.49
C GLU A 316 -7.02 -22.03 -6.59
N GLU A 317 -6.99 -20.73 -6.90
CA GLU A 317 -6.02 -20.19 -7.87
C GLU A 317 -4.57 -20.32 -7.36
N LYS A 318 -4.35 -20.14 -6.06
CA LYS A 318 -3.01 -20.31 -5.44
C LYS A 318 -2.57 -21.77 -5.33
N GLN A 319 -3.50 -22.70 -5.37
CA GLN A 319 -3.26 -24.15 -5.27
C GLN A 319 -3.22 -24.86 -6.63
N GLN A 320 -3.25 -24.14 -7.74
CA GLN A 320 -3.13 -24.73 -9.07
C GLN A 320 -1.78 -25.42 -9.25
N LYS A 321 -1.77 -26.43 -10.12
CA LYS A 321 -0.54 -27.12 -10.52
C LYS A 321 0.17 -26.37 -11.64
N GLY A 322 1.50 -26.43 -11.63
CA GLY A 322 2.35 -25.76 -12.60
C GLY A 322 2.60 -24.31 -12.25
N TYR A 323 3.87 -23.94 -12.18
CA TYR A 323 4.35 -22.63 -11.75
C TYR A 323 3.68 -21.45 -12.47
N THR A 324 3.51 -21.54 -13.79
CA THR A 324 2.92 -20.49 -14.62
C THR A 324 1.41 -20.30 -14.41
N ASN A 325 0.71 -21.31 -13.90
CA ASN A 325 -0.72 -21.26 -13.64
C ASN A 325 -1.05 -20.60 -12.29
N ILE A 326 -0.08 -20.56 -11.39
CA ILE A 326 -0.26 -19.98 -10.06
C ILE A 326 -0.06 -18.47 -10.16
N PRO A 327 -1.10 -17.65 -9.91
CA PRO A 327 -0.98 -16.20 -9.99
C PRO A 327 -0.10 -15.65 -8.85
N SER A 328 0.59 -14.53 -9.13
CA SER A 328 1.36 -13.77 -8.14
C SER A 328 0.49 -12.76 -7.45
N GLY A 329 0.63 -12.64 -6.13
CA GLY A 329 -0.12 -11.76 -5.24
C GLY A 329 -0.75 -12.52 -4.07
N ALA A 330 -0.96 -11.81 -2.97
CA ALA A 330 -1.61 -12.31 -1.77
C ALA A 330 -2.33 -11.16 -1.01
N PRO A 331 -3.30 -11.46 -0.11
CA PRO A 331 -3.97 -10.44 0.69
C PRO A 331 -3.07 -9.98 1.84
N LEU A 332 -3.03 -8.65 2.12
CA LEU A 332 -2.17 -8.10 3.17
C LEU A 332 -2.73 -6.85 3.87
N VAL A 333 -3.64 -6.07 3.26
CA VAL A 333 -4.08 -4.74 3.74
C VAL A 333 -4.59 -4.74 5.18
N GLN A 334 -5.29 -5.79 5.63
CA GLN A 334 -5.81 -5.90 7.01
C GLN A 334 -4.68 -6.05 8.05
N HIS A 335 -3.52 -6.53 7.65
CA HIS A 335 -2.45 -6.89 8.57
C HIS A 335 -1.19 -6.01 8.43
N SER A 336 -1.20 -5.03 7.55
CA SER A 336 -0.03 -4.19 7.27
C SER A 336 0.45 -3.43 8.51
N LEU A 337 -0.43 -2.68 9.15
CA LEU A 337 -0.06 -1.89 10.33
C LEU A 337 0.33 -2.80 11.50
N VAL A 338 -0.44 -3.85 11.81
CA VAL A 338 -0.12 -4.73 12.95
C VAL A 338 1.18 -5.52 12.73
N ALA A 339 1.55 -5.84 11.48
CA ALA A 339 2.85 -6.41 11.16
C ALA A 339 4.00 -5.44 11.48
N MET A 340 3.85 -4.16 11.15
CA MET A 340 4.84 -3.14 11.48
C MET A 340 4.88 -2.85 12.99
N LEU A 341 3.73 -2.83 13.66
CA LEU A 341 3.65 -2.70 15.12
C LEU A 341 4.33 -3.88 15.85
N GLU A 342 4.25 -5.10 15.30
CA GLU A 342 5.01 -6.25 15.81
C GLU A 342 6.53 -6.05 15.65
N LYS A 343 6.98 -5.44 14.55
CA LYS A 343 8.39 -5.07 14.39
C LYS A 343 8.79 -3.96 15.36
N ALA A 344 7.87 -3.05 15.71
CA ALA A 344 8.11 -2.06 16.76
C ALA A 344 8.21 -2.71 18.14
N HIS A 345 7.33 -3.67 18.47
CA HIS A 345 7.41 -4.45 19.71
C HIS A 345 8.75 -5.17 19.85
N LYS A 346 9.32 -5.65 18.73
CA LYS A 346 10.66 -6.28 18.65
C LYS A 346 11.82 -5.28 18.56
N GLY A 347 11.59 -3.98 18.63
CA GLY A 347 12.62 -2.95 18.60
C GLY A 347 13.30 -2.73 17.23
N VAL A 348 12.69 -3.24 16.14
CA VAL A 348 13.25 -3.09 14.78
C VAL A 348 12.99 -1.69 14.21
N ILE A 349 11.82 -1.13 14.48
CA ILE A 349 11.37 0.18 13.99
C ILE A 349 10.60 0.90 15.11
N SER A 350 10.65 2.23 15.16
CA SER A 350 9.88 3.00 16.14
C SER A 350 8.45 3.28 15.65
N LEU A 351 7.51 3.49 16.59
CA LEU A 351 6.13 3.92 16.26
C LEU A 351 6.12 5.21 15.44
N LYS A 352 7.02 6.14 15.75
CA LYS A 352 7.17 7.41 15.02
C LYS A 352 7.56 7.16 13.55
N LYS A 353 8.50 6.26 13.32
CA LYS A 353 8.94 5.91 11.96
C LYS A 353 7.85 5.13 11.18
N ILE A 354 7.03 4.31 11.86
CA ILE A 354 5.85 3.66 11.24
C ILE A 354 4.87 4.72 10.76
N VAL A 355 4.49 5.68 11.63
CA VAL A 355 3.58 6.77 11.27
C VAL A 355 4.15 7.64 10.16
N GLU A 356 5.45 7.94 10.19
CA GLU A 356 6.12 8.65 9.11
C GLU A 356 5.96 7.92 7.77
N LYS A 357 6.29 6.60 7.73
CA LYS A 357 6.35 5.82 6.48
C LYS A 357 4.98 5.37 5.96
N MET A 358 3.97 5.22 6.82
CA MET A 358 2.65 4.72 6.44
C MET A 358 1.56 5.80 6.42
N CYS A 359 1.81 7.01 6.98
CA CYS A 359 0.81 8.06 7.06
C CYS A 359 1.32 9.39 6.46
N HIS A 360 2.42 9.94 7.02
CA HIS A 360 2.91 11.26 6.61
C HIS A 360 3.53 11.25 5.21
N ASN A 361 4.41 10.29 4.94
CA ASN A 361 5.15 10.24 3.69
C ASN A 361 4.26 9.98 2.46
N PRO A 362 3.27 9.06 2.48
CA PRO A 362 2.32 8.96 1.37
C PRO A 362 1.54 10.27 1.16
N ALA A 363 1.15 10.97 2.24
CA ALA A 363 0.44 12.25 2.12
C ALA A 363 1.30 13.33 1.47
N ILE A 364 2.61 13.40 1.80
CA ILE A 364 3.57 14.34 1.19
C ILE A 364 3.82 13.96 -0.28
N LEU A 365 4.12 12.67 -0.54
CA LEU A 365 4.52 12.18 -1.85
C LEU A 365 3.44 12.42 -2.91
N PHE A 366 2.19 12.18 -2.54
CA PHE A 366 1.04 12.31 -3.44
C PHE A 366 0.34 13.67 -3.33
N ASP A 367 0.84 14.60 -2.50
CA ASP A 367 0.22 15.91 -2.28
C ASP A 367 -1.24 15.81 -1.78
N ILE A 368 -1.53 14.87 -0.87
CA ILE A 368 -2.88 14.62 -0.37
C ILE A 368 -3.35 15.77 0.53
N GLU A 369 -4.56 16.28 0.26
CA GLU A 369 -5.13 17.40 1.00
C GLU A 369 -5.64 16.98 2.38
N ASP A 370 -5.17 17.63 3.44
CA ASP A 370 -5.65 17.56 4.83
C ASP A 370 -5.77 16.15 5.43
N ARG A 371 -4.94 15.18 5.01
CA ARG A 371 -4.92 13.80 5.53
C ARG A 371 -3.50 13.37 5.93
N GLY A 372 -3.40 12.25 6.62
CA GLY A 372 -2.13 11.64 7.01
C GLY A 372 -1.47 12.23 8.26
N TYR A 373 -2.14 13.15 8.97
CA TYR A 373 -1.64 13.85 10.17
C TYR A 373 -2.71 14.01 11.25
N LEU A 374 -2.28 14.09 12.51
CA LEU A 374 -3.10 14.56 13.62
C LEU A 374 -2.92 16.10 13.74
N ARG A 375 -3.72 16.86 13.00
CA ARG A 375 -3.69 18.34 13.04
C ARG A 375 -5.11 18.90 13.10
N GLU A 376 -5.30 19.98 13.84
CA GLU A 376 -6.57 20.70 13.85
C GLU A 376 -6.92 21.18 12.43
N GLY A 377 -8.16 20.99 12.02
CA GLY A 377 -8.66 21.26 10.67
C GLY A 377 -8.51 20.10 9.68
N TYR A 378 -7.66 19.10 9.93
CA TYR A 378 -7.50 17.93 9.08
C TYR A 378 -8.67 16.96 9.21
N TYR A 379 -8.89 16.13 8.21
CA TYR A 379 -9.87 15.02 8.30
C TYR A 379 -9.51 14.12 9.48
N ALA A 380 -10.53 13.72 10.22
CA ALA A 380 -10.36 12.79 11.33
C ALA A 380 -10.32 11.34 10.82
N ASP A 381 -9.24 11.03 10.09
CA ASP A 381 -8.84 9.68 9.72
C ASP A 381 -7.84 9.21 10.78
N LEU A 382 -8.31 8.33 11.68
CA LEU A 382 -7.59 8.00 12.92
C LEU A 382 -7.60 6.52 13.19
N VAL A 383 -6.54 6.04 13.84
CA VAL A 383 -6.43 4.64 14.30
C VAL A 383 -6.06 4.60 15.78
N LEU A 384 -6.92 3.98 16.58
CA LEU A 384 -6.66 3.70 17.98
C LEU A 384 -6.08 2.28 18.11
N VAL A 385 -4.91 2.18 18.72
CA VAL A 385 -4.12 0.95 18.84
C VAL A 385 -3.90 0.58 20.29
N ASP A 386 -4.09 -0.70 20.63
CA ASP A 386 -3.61 -1.32 21.86
C ASP A 386 -2.32 -2.10 21.58
N MET A 387 -1.21 -1.68 22.19
CA MET A 387 0.12 -2.30 22.00
C MET A 387 0.36 -3.52 22.90
N ASN A 388 -0.62 -3.88 23.76
CA ASN A 388 -0.50 -4.95 24.74
C ASN A 388 -1.62 -6.00 24.60
N ALA A 389 -2.07 -6.25 23.37
CA ALA A 389 -3.19 -7.15 23.08
C ALA A 389 -2.73 -8.31 22.19
N LEU A 390 -2.29 -9.42 22.82
CA LEU A 390 -1.85 -10.63 22.10
C LEU A 390 -3.04 -11.31 21.41
N TRP A 391 -2.87 -11.61 20.12
CA TRP A 391 -3.83 -12.36 19.32
C TRP A 391 -3.15 -13.08 18.15
N THR A 392 -3.86 -14.02 17.52
CA THR A 392 -3.34 -14.83 16.42
C THR A 392 -4.20 -14.61 15.17
N VAL A 393 -3.56 -14.49 14.00
CA VAL A 393 -4.25 -14.46 12.70
C VAL A 393 -4.85 -15.82 12.41
N GLN A 394 -6.17 -15.87 12.26
CA GLN A 394 -6.96 -17.09 12.03
C GLN A 394 -8.08 -16.79 11.03
N LYS A 395 -8.60 -17.82 10.37
CA LYS A 395 -9.70 -17.68 9.39
C LYS A 395 -10.89 -16.87 9.92
N GLN A 396 -11.21 -17.02 11.21
CA GLN A 396 -12.36 -16.38 11.86
C GLN A 396 -12.21 -14.86 11.99
N ASN A 397 -10.98 -14.33 11.93
CA ASN A 397 -10.71 -12.90 12.04
C ASN A 397 -10.25 -12.26 10.72
N LEU A 398 -10.30 -13.02 9.60
CA LEU A 398 -10.02 -12.49 8.26
C LEU A 398 -11.28 -11.85 7.67
N LEU A 399 -11.11 -10.67 7.10
CA LEU A 399 -12.17 -9.96 6.37
C LEU A 399 -11.94 -9.95 4.85
N TYR A 400 -10.81 -10.49 4.37
CA TYR A 400 -10.54 -10.65 2.95
C TYR A 400 -11.58 -11.55 2.29
N LYS A 401 -12.10 -11.15 1.14
CA LYS A 401 -13.04 -11.99 0.37
C LYS A 401 -12.44 -13.35 -0.02
N CYS A 402 -11.15 -13.38 -0.32
CA CYS A 402 -10.46 -14.63 -0.68
C CYS A 402 -10.32 -15.62 0.49
N GLY A 403 -10.56 -15.21 1.75
CA GLY A 403 -10.70 -16.08 2.93
C GLY A 403 -9.41 -16.74 3.43
N TRP A 404 -8.23 -16.21 3.08
CA TRP A 404 -6.92 -16.70 3.54
C TRP A 404 -5.94 -15.54 3.75
N SER A 405 -4.83 -15.80 4.44
CA SER A 405 -3.76 -14.84 4.65
C SER A 405 -2.39 -15.52 4.63
N PRO A 406 -1.35 -14.90 4.04
CA PRO A 406 0.02 -15.41 4.15
C PRO A 406 0.56 -15.34 5.58
N LEU A 407 -0.10 -14.58 6.47
CA LEU A 407 0.24 -14.43 7.88
C LEU A 407 -0.60 -15.32 8.81
N GLU A 408 -1.41 -16.25 8.27
CA GLU A 408 -2.20 -17.16 9.11
C GLU A 408 -1.31 -17.94 10.08
N GLY A 409 -1.71 -18.00 11.35
CA GLY A 409 -0.94 -18.57 12.46
C GLY A 409 0.05 -17.59 13.12
N GLN A 410 0.29 -16.42 12.55
CA GLN A 410 1.16 -15.39 13.15
C GLN A 410 0.49 -14.80 14.40
N GLN A 411 1.27 -14.66 15.48
CA GLN A 411 0.88 -13.92 16.68
C GLN A 411 1.35 -12.48 16.60
N PHE A 412 0.48 -11.57 17.00
CA PHE A 412 0.75 -10.13 17.13
C PHE A 412 0.49 -9.66 18.55
N HIS A 413 1.33 -8.76 19.06
CA HIS A 413 1.20 -8.13 20.39
C HIS A 413 0.43 -6.80 20.35
N ALA A 414 0.11 -6.31 19.16
CA ALA A 414 -0.70 -5.10 18.97
C ALA A 414 -2.00 -5.39 18.24
N LYS A 415 -3.07 -4.66 18.59
CA LYS A 415 -4.39 -4.80 17.99
C LYS A 415 -4.96 -3.43 17.61
N ILE A 416 -5.62 -3.35 16.45
CA ILE A 416 -6.44 -2.19 16.10
C ILE A 416 -7.72 -2.24 16.95
N VAL A 417 -7.94 -1.21 17.74
CA VAL A 417 -9.13 -1.06 18.60
C VAL A 417 -10.24 -0.39 17.84
N SER A 418 -9.95 0.77 17.24
CA SER A 418 -10.93 1.55 16.47
C SER A 418 -10.27 2.24 15.30
N THR A 419 -11.00 2.37 14.21
CA THR A 419 -10.61 3.15 13.04
C THR A 419 -11.70 4.14 12.70
N PHE A 420 -11.32 5.41 12.54
CA PHE A 420 -12.21 6.49 12.11
C PHE A 420 -11.85 6.87 10.68
N VAL A 421 -12.87 7.04 9.85
CA VAL A 421 -12.76 7.53 8.47
C VAL A 421 -13.67 8.76 8.36
N ASN A 422 -13.12 9.89 7.98
CA ASN A 422 -13.85 11.16 7.90
C ASN A 422 -14.66 11.45 9.19
N GLY A 423 -14.05 11.25 10.34
CA GLY A 423 -14.68 11.49 11.65
C GLY A 423 -15.71 10.45 12.08
N GLN A 424 -16.01 9.46 11.24
CA GLN A 424 -16.99 8.41 11.54
C GLN A 424 -16.29 7.12 11.98
N LEU A 425 -16.85 6.45 12.99
CA LEU A 425 -16.33 5.19 13.51
C LEU A 425 -16.59 4.05 12.50
N ALA A 426 -15.59 3.73 11.66
CA ALA A 426 -15.69 2.73 10.60
C ALA A 426 -15.44 1.30 11.10
N TYR A 427 -14.59 1.15 12.13
CA TYR A 427 -14.29 -0.14 12.77
C TYR A 427 -14.14 0.03 14.27
N ASN A 428 -14.67 -0.93 15.03
CA ASN A 428 -14.54 -0.95 16.49
C ASN A 428 -14.54 -2.38 17.04
N ASN A 429 -13.47 -2.77 17.71
CA ASN A 429 -13.35 -4.03 18.44
C ASN A 429 -13.81 -5.29 17.68
N GLY A 430 -13.39 -5.47 16.45
CA GLY A 430 -13.73 -6.64 15.62
C GLY A 430 -14.94 -6.43 14.71
N GLN A 431 -15.64 -5.32 14.82
CA GLN A 431 -16.84 -5.04 14.04
C GLN A 431 -16.63 -3.86 13.08
N VAL A 432 -16.88 -4.08 11.81
CA VAL A 432 -16.95 -3.01 10.80
C VAL A 432 -18.35 -2.40 10.83
N CYS A 433 -18.43 -1.07 10.86
CA CYS A 433 -19.69 -0.35 10.72
C CYS A 433 -20.38 -0.75 9.41
N PRO A 434 -21.71 -0.89 9.37
CA PRO A 434 -22.40 -1.28 8.14
C PRO A 434 -22.41 -0.19 7.06
N THR A 435 -22.17 1.06 7.43
CA THR A 435 -22.20 2.22 6.51
C THR A 435 -20.82 2.49 5.93
N PRO A 436 -20.66 2.57 4.59
CA PRO A 436 -19.42 3.01 3.98
C PRO A 436 -19.24 4.52 4.12
N TYR A 437 -18.11 4.96 4.67
CA TYR A 437 -17.79 6.38 4.91
C TYR A 437 -16.67 6.90 4.02
N GLY A 438 -16.12 6.07 3.13
CA GLY A 438 -15.02 6.45 2.25
C GLY A 438 -15.39 7.56 1.28
N GLN A 439 -14.44 8.46 1.05
CA GLN A 439 -14.58 9.57 0.11
C GLN A 439 -13.45 9.55 -0.92
N ARG A 440 -13.71 10.13 -2.10
CA ARG A 440 -12.65 10.40 -3.08
C ARG A 440 -11.65 11.36 -2.48
N VAL A 441 -10.37 11.01 -2.55
CA VAL A 441 -9.27 11.86 -2.06
C VAL A 441 -9.06 13.04 -2.99
N THR A 442 -8.77 14.20 -2.42
CA THR A 442 -8.38 15.42 -3.12
C THR A 442 -6.89 15.69 -2.93
N PHE A 443 -6.29 16.41 -3.89
CA PHE A 443 -4.85 16.64 -3.95
C PHE A 443 -4.54 18.14 -4.08
N ASN A 444 -3.50 18.60 -3.38
CA ASN A 444 -2.98 19.97 -3.42
C ASN A 444 -1.91 20.12 -4.53
N ARG A 445 -2.36 20.11 -5.79
CA ARG A 445 -1.48 20.22 -6.98
C ARG A 445 -1.91 21.35 -7.87
#